data_8d6822b83810ade8453f9217d83b2188
#
_entry.id   8d6822b83810ade8453f9217d83b2188
#
_cell.length_a   1.000
_cell.length_b   1.000
_cell.length_c   1.000
_cell.angle_alpha   90.00
_cell.angle_beta   90.00
_cell.angle_gamma   90.00
#
_symmetry.space_group_name_H-M   'P 1'
#
loop_
_entity.id
_entity.type
_entity.pdbx_description
1 polymer ?
#
loop_
_entity_poly.entity_id
_entity_poly.type
_entity_poly.pdbx_seq_one_letter_code
_entity_poly.pdbx_strand_id
1 'polypeptide(L)'
;MSGDSVPLALPLSRFGTSDREATTLFRELRKPLLRYLVCLGLSSDEAQDVVQDAFLSLHRHLIAGGSQENIRSWLFRVAHNRARNRQASYDRRFGARLDETGAESALDETTPERVLLEKEKFERLRNAIRTLATAERDCLLLRASGLRYREIGEVLGIATSTVADIVDRAVKKLAEKCNV
;
A
#
# COMPACT_ATOMS: atom_id res chain seq x y z
N MET A 1 55.39 8.09 20.93
CA MET A 1 54.58 7.54 19.84
C MET A 1 53.28 7.03 20.48
N SER A 2 52.28 7.90 20.48
CA SER A 2 50.99 7.68 21.13
C SER A 2 50.01 7.15 20.10
N GLY A 3 49.51 5.93 20.32
CA GLY A 3 48.48 5.34 19.50
C GLY A 3 47.12 5.75 20.04
N ASP A 4 46.44 6.65 19.32
CA ASP A 4 45.04 7.00 19.58
C ASP A 4 44.14 5.86 19.14
N SER A 5 43.70 5.07 20.11
CA SER A 5 42.60 4.12 19.92
C SER A 5 41.28 4.89 19.97
N VAL A 6 40.66 5.07 18.80
CA VAL A 6 39.30 5.58 18.70
C VAL A 6 38.35 4.48 19.19
N PRO A 7 37.56 4.70 20.25
CA PRO A 7 36.57 3.74 20.67
C PRO A 7 35.37 3.81 19.72
N LEU A 8 35.23 2.83 18.84
CA LEU A 8 34.04 2.60 18.04
C LEU A 8 32.92 2.01 18.92
N ALA A 9 32.48 2.76 19.91
CA ALA A 9 31.33 2.42 20.73
C ALA A 9 30.09 3.10 20.16
N LEU A 10 29.49 2.49 19.15
CA LEU A 10 28.13 2.81 18.77
C LEU A 10 27.20 2.45 19.94
N PRO A 11 26.36 3.36 20.42
CA PRO A 11 25.49 3.09 21.57
C PRO A 11 24.44 2.05 21.17
N LEU A 12 24.59 0.83 21.68
CA LEU A 12 23.67 -0.29 21.51
C LEU A 12 22.23 0.00 21.98
N SER A 13 22.01 1.08 22.73
CA SER A 13 20.69 1.51 23.21
C SER A 13 19.77 2.06 22.13
N ARG A 14 20.29 2.50 20.97
CA ARG A 14 19.46 2.97 19.83
C ARG A 14 18.88 1.83 19.00
N PHE A 15 19.49 0.65 18.99
CA PHE A 15 19.01 -0.50 18.21
C PHE A 15 17.77 -1.16 18.82
N GLY A 16 17.64 -1.21 20.14
CA GLY A 16 16.54 -1.92 20.81
C GLY A 16 15.16 -1.24 20.69
N THR A 17 15.10 0.08 20.59
CA THR A 17 13.84 0.83 20.46
C THR A 17 13.38 0.83 18.99
N SER A 18 14.30 1.06 18.08
CA SER A 18 14.02 1.07 16.64
C SER A 18 13.54 -0.29 16.10
N ASP A 19 14.09 -1.39 16.59
CA ASP A 19 13.69 -2.75 16.18
C ASP A 19 12.29 -3.12 16.70
N ARG A 20 11.94 -2.72 17.91
CA ARG A 20 10.60 -2.95 18.47
C ARG A 20 9.55 -2.10 17.76
N GLU A 21 9.84 -0.84 17.47
CA GLU A 21 8.97 0.05 16.72
C GLU A 21 8.78 -0.44 15.29
N ALA A 22 9.86 -0.81 14.60
CA ALA A 22 9.80 -1.40 13.27
C ALA A 22 8.97 -2.70 13.25
N THR A 23 9.10 -3.55 14.26
CA THR A 23 8.33 -4.80 14.37
C THR A 23 6.84 -4.52 14.59
N THR A 24 6.50 -3.53 15.42
CA THR A 24 5.11 -3.14 15.67
C THR A 24 4.48 -2.57 14.40
N LEU A 25 5.17 -1.64 13.75
CA LEU A 25 4.75 -1.07 12.46
C LEU A 25 4.58 -2.15 11.38
N PHE A 26 5.49 -3.13 11.34
CA PHE A 26 5.37 -4.26 10.43
C PHE A 26 4.09 -5.05 10.66
N ARG A 27 3.76 -5.39 11.91
CA ARG A 27 2.54 -6.15 12.24
C ARG A 27 1.28 -5.38 11.87
N GLU A 28 1.26 -4.07 12.12
CA GLU A 28 0.10 -3.22 11.88
C GLU A 28 -0.10 -2.90 10.39
N LEU A 29 0.99 -2.59 9.67
CA LEU A 29 0.91 -2.06 8.31
C LEU A 29 1.08 -3.12 7.22
N ARG A 30 1.63 -4.31 7.51
CA ARG A 30 1.86 -5.36 6.51
C ARG A 30 0.58 -5.78 5.80
N LYS A 31 -0.47 -6.12 6.55
CA LYS A 31 -1.75 -6.59 5.97
C LYS A 31 -2.45 -5.50 5.15
N PRO A 32 -2.64 -4.26 5.65
CA PRO A 32 -3.20 -3.16 4.87
C PRO A 32 -2.40 -2.87 3.59
N LEU A 33 -1.07 -2.86 3.68
CA LEU A 33 -0.20 -2.58 2.55
C LEU A 33 -0.28 -3.68 1.49
N LEU A 34 -0.27 -4.95 1.90
CA LEU A 34 -0.43 -6.09 0.99
C LEU A 34 -1.76 -6.03 0.25
N ARG A 35 -2.88 -5.81 0.96
CA ARG A 35 -4.20 -5.66 0.33
C ARG A 35 -4.23 -4.51 -0.66
N TYR A 36 -3.65 -3.36 -0.30
CA TYR A 36 -3.55 -2.22 -1.18
C TYR A 36 -2.86 -2.57 -2.50
N LEU A 37 -1.70 -3.23 -2.43
CA LEU A 37 -0.90 -3.58 -3.60
C LEU A 37 -1.59 -4.60 -4.52
N VAL A 38 -2.26 -5.59 -3.93
CA VAL A 38 -3.08 -6.56 -4.69
C VAL A 38 -4.27 -5.86 -5.36
N CYS A 39 -4.97 -4.96 -4.66
CA CYS A 39 -6.06 -4.17 -5.25
C CYS A 39 -5.54 -3.18 -6.32
N LEU A 40 -4.28 -2.77 -6.24
CA LEU A 40 -3.63 -1.94 -7.26
C LEU A 40 -3.31 -2.73 -8.53
N GLY A 41 -3.35 -4.07 -8.48
CA GLY A 41 -3.18 -4.97 -9.62
C GLY A 41 -1.87 -5.76 -9.64
N LEU A 42 -1.17 -5.88 -8.50
CA LEU A 42 -0.03 -6.79 -8.38
C LEU A 42 -0.51 -8.21 -8.04
N SER A 43 0.22 -9.21 -8.50
CA SER A 43 0.04 -10.59 -8.00
C SER A 43 0.41 -10.68 -6.52
N SER A 44 -0.03 -11.74 -5.84
CA SER A 44 0.27 -11.95 -4.41
C SER A 44 1.78 -11.93 -4.14
N ASP A 45 2.55 -12.61 -4.99
CA ASP A 45 4.01 -12.71 -4.82
C ASP A 45 4.70 -11.36 -5.08
N GLU A 46 4.31 -10.65 -6.16
CA GLU A 46 4.82 -9.31 -6.43
C GLU A 46 4.50 -8.31 -5.30
N ALA A 47 3.30 -8.42 -4.73
CA ALA A 47 2.87 -7.56 -3.62
C ALA A 47 3.68 -7.88 -2.35
N GLN A 48 3.97 -9.17 -2.06
CA GLN A 48 4.82 -9.56 -0.94
C GLN A 48 6.25 -9.03 -1.10
N ASP A 49 6.83 -9.13 -2.30
CA ASP A 49 8.15 -8.57 -2.59
C ASP A 49 8.20 -7.06 -2.37
N VAL A 50 7.18 -6.34 -2.89
CA VAL A 50 7.10 -4.88 -2.71
C VAL A 50 6.96 -4.51 -1.24
N VAL A 51 6.16 -5.26 -0.46
CA VAL A 51 6.04 -5.07 0.99
C VAL A 51 7.38 -5.27 1.67
N GLN A 52 8.08 -6.36 1.39
CA GLN A 52 9.39 -6.64 1.97
C GLN A 52 10.40 -5.54 1.65
N ASP A 53 10.49 -5.14 0.39
CA ASP A 53 11.36 -4.05 -0.08
C ASP A 53 11.04 -2.70 0.59
N ALA A 54 9.75 -2.39 0.79
CA ALA A 54 9.32 -1.15 1.43
C ALA A 54 9.75 -1.13 2.91
N PHE A 55 9.60 -2.25 3.63
CA PHE A 55 10.05 -2.36 5.03
C PHE A 55 11.57 -2.36 5.16
N LEU A 56 12.31 -2.98 4.23
CA LEU A 56 13.78 -2.87 4.19
C LEU A 56 14.22 -1.42 3.97
N SER A 57 13.51 -0.69 3.10
CA SER A 57 13.76 0.74 2.87
C SER A 57 13.45 1.58 4.12
N LEU A 58 12.37 1.24 4.85
CA LEU A 58 12.03 1.88 6.12
C LEU A 58 13.12 1.64 7.17
N HIS A 59 13.57 0.40 7.31
CA HIS A 59 14.64 0.06 8.25
C HIS A 59 15.92 0.85 7.97
N ARG A 60 16.34 0.94 6.70
CA ARG A 60 17.50 1.76 6.30
C ARG A 60 17.30 3.24 6.59
N HIS A 61 16.09 3.75 6.34
CA HIS A 61 15.73 5.15 6.62
C HIS A 61 15.85 5.46 8.12
N LEU A 62 15.36 4.58 8.98
CA LEU A 62 15.42 4.75 10.43
C LEU A 62 16.86 4.65 10.97
N ILE A 63 17.67 3.70 10.48
CA ILE A 63 19.09 3.59 10.87
C ILE A 63 19.87 4.84 10.47
N ALA A 64 19.58 5.40 9.30
CA ALA A 64 20.20 6.65 8.83
C ALA A 64 19.76 7.90 9.60
N GLY A 65 18.93 7.77 10.63
CA GLY A 65 18.41 8.89 11.42
C GLY A 65 17.28 9.64 10.74
N GLY A 66 16.60 9.02 9.78
CA GLY A 66 15.45 9.60 9.08
C GLY A 66 14.28 9.89 10.03
N SER A 67 13.43 10.85 9.63
CA SER A 67 12.27 11.25 10.42
C SER A 67 11.31 10.08 10.66
N GLN A 68 10.83 9.97 11.89
CA GLN A 68 9.77 9.03 12.27
C GLN A 68 8.37 9.63 12.08
N GLU A 69 8.27 10.89 11.70
CA GLU A 69 7.01 11.53 11.40
C GLU A 69 6.41 10.96 10.11
N ASN A 70 5.12 10.72 10.13
CA ASN A 70 4.36 10.23 8.96
C ASN A 70 4.90 8.92 8.35
N ILE A 71 5.49 8.03 9.15
CA ILE A 71 6.04 6.72 8.67
C ILE A 71 5.02 5.96 7.84
N ARG A 72 3.73 6.02 8.20
CA ARG A 72 2.66 5.35 7.47
C ARG A 72 2.55 5.86 6.04
N SER A 73 2.42 7.16 5.84
CA SER A 73 2.35 7.74 4.49
C SER A 73 3.66 7.53 3.73
N TRP A 74 4.80 7.62 4.40
CA TRP A 74 6.10 7.33 3.81
C TRP A 74 6.18 5.90 3.26
N LEU A 75 5.77 4.91 4.07
CA LEU A 75 5.79 3.49 3.70
C LEU A 75 4.86 3.21 2.50
N PHE A 76 3.62 3.74 2.55
CA PHE A 76 2.67 3.62 1.45
C PHE A 76 3.18 4.31 0.18
N ARG A 77 3.85 5.46 0.28
CA ARG A 77 4.46 6.15 -0.86
C ARG A 77 5.56 5.31 -1.51
N VAL A 78 6.45 4.73 -0.70
CA VAL A 78 7.52 3.85 -1.23
C VAL A 78 6.92 2.65 -1.95
N ALA A 79 5.94 1.98 -1.34
CA ALA A 79 5.28 0.82 -1.92
C ALA A 79 4.49 1.18 -3.20
N HIS A 80 3.75 2.29 -3.19
CA HIS A 80 3.02 2.81 -4.35
C HIS A 80 3.95 3.05 -5.55
N ASN A 81 5.04 3.78 -5.32
CA ASN A 81 5.99 4.09 -6.39
C ASN A 81 6.65 2.83 -6.96
N ARG A 82 7.00 1.84 -6.11
CA ARG A 82 7.55 0.55 -6.57
C ARG A 82 6.53 -0.23 -7.39
N ALA A 83 5.27 -0.27 -6.94
CA ALA A 83 4.19 -0.93 -7.67
C ALA A 83 3.99 -0.31 -9.05
N ARG A 84 3.92 1.02 -9.13
CA ARG A 84 3.78 1.75 -10.40
C ARG A 84 4.95 1.52 -11.35
N ASN A 85 6.16 1.49 -10.83
CA ASN A 85 7.36 1.20 -11.63
C ASN A 85 7.35 -0.24 -12.18
N ARG A 86 6.90 -1.23 -11.38
CA ARG A 86 6.74 -2.62 -11.85
C ARG A 86 5.68 -2.72 -12.95
N GLN A 87 4.52 -2.10 -12.76
CA GLN A 87 3.46 -2.07 -13.78
C GLN A 87 3.95 -1.43 -15.08
N ALA A 88 4.58 -0.26 -15.02
CA ALA A 88 5.13 0.41 -16.19
C ALA A 88 6.24 -0.38 -16.89
N SER A 89 7.01 -1.16 -16.15
CA SER A 89 8.05 -2.04 -16.72
C SER A 89 7.43 -3.27 -17.39
N TYR A 90 6.36 -3.81 -16.83
CA TYR A 90 5.62 -4.93 -17.42
C TYR A 90 4.94 -4.50 -18.72
N ASP A 91 4.21 -3.37 -18.70
CA ASP A 91 3.49 -2.85 -19.87
C ASP A 91 4.43 -2.56 -21.04
N ARG A 92 5.65 -2.09 -20.77
CA ARG A 92 6.67 -1.88 -21.80
C ARG A 92 7.20 -3.17 -22.42
N ARG A 93 7.23 -4.29 -21.65
CA ARG A 93 7.79 -5.57 -22.12
C ARG A 93 6.76 -6.47 -22.79
N PHE A 94 5.51 -6.43 -22.31
CA PHE A 94 4.50 -7.43 -22.63
C PHE A 94 3.19 -6.84 -23.16
N GLY A 95 3.08 -5.49 -23.25
CA GLY A 95 1.82 -4.79 -23.51
C GLY A 95 0.96 -4.65 -22.25
N ALA A 96 -0.14 -3.90 -22.37
CA ALA A 96 -1.02 -3.65 -21.24
C ALA A 96 -1.49 -4.96 -20.60
N ARG A 97 -1.32 -5.08 -19.28
CA ARG A 97 -1.74 -6.26 -18.51
C ARG A 97 -3.26 -6.35 -18.53
N LEU A 98 -3.80 -7.38 -19.15
CA LEU A 98 -5.17 -7.79 -18.91
C LEU A 98 -5.22 -8.33 -17.47
N ASP A 99 -5.87 -7.57 -16.60
CA ASP A 99 -5.94 -7.81 -15.14
C ASP A 99 -6.61 -9.15 -14.80
N GLU A 100 -5.85 -10.25 -14.85
CA GLU A 100 -6.28 -11.58 -14.42
C GLU A 100 -5.89 -11.94 -12.98
N THR A 101 -5.37 -10.99 -12.21
CA THR A 101 -5.02 -11.24 -10.82
C THR A 101 -6.28 -11.28 -9.95
N GLY A 102 -6.82 -12.48 -9.79
CA GLY A 102 -7.80 -12.79 -8.76
C GLY A 102 -7.17 -12.58 -7.38
N ALA A 103 -7.63 -11.58 -6.65
CA ALA A 103 -7.44 -11.56 -5.21
C ALA A 103 -8.29 -12.71 -4.65
N GLU A 104 -7.66 -13.86 -4.34
CA GLU A 104 -8.29 -14.84 -3.48
C GLU A 104 -8.53 -14.18 -2.12
N SER A 105 -9.77 -13.75 -1.91
CA SER A 105 -10.27 -13.35 -0.61
C SER A 105 -10.26 -14.59 0.26
N ALA A 106 -9.49 -14.60 1.35
CA ALA A 106 -9.63 -15.57 2.41
C ALA A 106 -11.02 -15.35 3.03
N LEU A 107 -12.02 -16.04 2.52
CA LEU A 107 -13.36 -16.08 3.06
C LEU A 107 -13.36 -17.11 4.19
N ASP A 108 -13.63 -16.63 5.38
CA ASP A 108 -13.93 -17.43 6.56
C ASP A 108 -15.21 -18.27 6.31
N GLU A 109 -15.32 -19.42 6.97
CA GLU A 109 -16.34 -20.47 6.76
C GLU A 109 -17.77 -19.91 6.78
N THR A 110 -18.39 -19.80 5.61
CA THR A 110 -19.81 -19.44 5.46
C THR A 110 -20.49 -20.37 4.44
N THR A 111 -21.81 -20.56 4.56
CA THR A 111 -22.59 -21.44 3.69
C THR A 111 -22.38 -21.17 2.19
N PRO A 112 -22.39 -22.21 1.32
CA PRO A 112 -22.08 -22.10 -0.12
C PRO A 112 -22.85 -21.00 -0.87
N GLU A 113 -24.13 -20.79 -0.53
CA GLU A 113 -24.99 -19.76 -1.15
C GLU A 113 -24.56 -18.35 -0.77
N ARG A 114 -24.14 -18.15 0.49
CA ARG A 114 -23.65 -16.87 0.99
C ARG A 114 -22.30 -16.53 0.38
N VAL A 115 -21.44 -17.52 0.24
CA VAL A 115 -20.13 -17.39 -0.44
C VAL A 115 -20.32 -16.96 -1.89
N LEU A 116 -21.29 -17.53 -2.60
CA LEU A 116 -21.57 -17.18 -3.99
C LEU A 116 -22.06 -15.73 -4.13
N LEU A 117 -23.00 -15.30 -3.30
CA LEU A 117 -23.53 -13.92 -3.27
C LEU A 117 -22.44 -12.89 -2.93
N GLU A 118 -21.60 -13.20 -1.95
CA GLU A 118 -20.47 -12.32 -1.58
C GLU A 118 -19.42 -12.25 -2.71
N LYS A 119 -19.16 -13.36 -3.38
CA LYS A 119 -18.26 -13.41 -4.54
C LYS A 119 -18.79 -12.57 -5.70
N GLU A 120 -20.08 -12.66 -6.02
CA GLU A 120 -20.69 -11.83 -7.06
C GLU A 120 -20.65 -10.33 -6.72
N LYS A 121 -20.94 -9.96 -5.47
CA LYS A 121 -20.82 -8.56 -5.00
C LYS A 121 -19.39 -8.07 -5.10
N PHE A 122 -18.44 -8.89 -4.71
CA PHE A 122 -17.02 -8.57 -4.79
C PHE A 122 -16.56 -8.37 -6.24
N GLU A 123 -16.98 -9.23 -7.15
CA GLU A 123 -16.67 -9.10 -8.59
C GLU A 123 -17.29 -7.84 -9.20
N ARG A 124 -18.54 -7.51 -8.85
CA ARG A 124 -19.18 -6.26 -9.30
C ARG A 124 -18.41 -5.03 -8.79
N LEU A 125 -18.05 -5.00 -7.51
CA LEU A 125 -17.26 -3.92 -6.94
C LEU A 125 -15.89 -3.82 -7.60
N ARG A 126 -15.20 -4.95 -7.80
CA ARG A 126 -13.90 -4.98 -8.49
C ARG A 126 -13.99 -4.42 -9.90
N ASN A 127 -15.01 -4.82 -10.66
CA ASN A 127 -15.23 -4.31 -12.00
C ASN A 127 -15.57 -2.81 -11.99
N ALA A 128 -16.37 -2.33 -11.05
CA ALA A 128 -16.66 -0.92 -10.89
C ALA A 128 -15.38 -0.10 -10.59
N ILE A 129 -14.51 -0.59 -9.68
CA ILE A 129 -13.23 0.05 -9.36
C ILE A 129 -12.31 0.13 -10.59
N ARG A 130 -12.31 -0.89 -11.46
CA ARG A 130 -11.53 -0.89 -12.71
C ARG A 130 -11.92 0.21 -13.68
N THR A 131 -13.17 0.66 -13.64
CA THR A 131 -13.66 1.74 -14.52
C THR A 131 -13.30 3.14 -14.03
N LEU A 132 -12.77 3.28 -12.82
CA LEU A 132 -12.32 4.56 -12.27
C LEU A 132 -11.04 5.03 -12.98
N ALA A 133 -10.88 6.35 -13.10
CA ALA A 133 -9.61 6.93 -13.52
C ALA A 133 -8.51 6.55 -12.52
N THR A 134 -7.25 6.48 -12.97
CA THR A 134 -6.12 6.05 -12.15
C THR A 134 -6.04 6.81 -10.83
N ALA A 135 -6.16 8.15 -10.85
CA ALA A 135 -6.12 8.97 -9.64
C ALA A 135 -7.31 8.69 -8.70
N GLU A 136 -8.50 8.45 -9.23
CA GLU A 136 -9.69 8.11 -8.45
C GLU A 136 -9.51 6.75 -7.75
N ARG A 137 -9.00 5.76 -8.49
CA ARG A 137 -8.71 4.43 -7.96
C ARG A 137 -7.65 4.47 -6.87
N ASP A 138 -6.53 5.17 -7.10
CA ASP A 138 -5.44 5.28 -6.14
C ASP A 138 -5.89 5.96 -4.84
N CYS A 139 -6.59 7.10 -4.93
CA CYS A 139 -7.11 7.80 -3.76
C CYS A 139 -8.09 6.91 -2.96
N LEU A 140 -8.99 6.22 -3.66
CA LEU A 140 -9.98 5.34 -3.04
C LEU A 140 -9.33 4.15 -2.33
N LEU A 141 -8.38 3.47 -2.97
CA LEU A 141 -7.67 2.32 -2.40
C LEU A 141 -6.82 2.71 -1.19
N LEU A 142 -6.14 3.86 -1.25
CA LEU A 142 -5.40 4.39 -0.09
C LEU A 142 -6.34 4.74 1.06
N ARG A 143 -7.52 5.34 0.77
CA ARG A 143 -8.54 5.63 1.77
C ARG A 143 -9.09 4.36 2.40
N ALA A 144 -9.41 3.34 1.61
CA ALA A 144 -9.86 2.02 2.07
C ALA A 144 -8.80 1.29 2.92
N SER A 145 -7.52 1.58 2.69
CA SER A 145 -6.40 1.11 3.51
C SER A 145 -6.25 1.88 4.83
N GLY A 146 -7.15 2.82 5.10
CA GLY A 146 -7.25 3.58 6.35
C GLY A 146 -6.38 4.83 6.40
N LEU A 147 -5.82 5.33 5.30
CA LEU A 147 -5.09 6.58 5.27
C LEU A 147 -6.05 7.77 5.40
N ARG A 148 -5.58 8.83 6.07
CA ARG A 148 -6.27 10.11 6.12
C ARG A 148 -6.00 10.90 4.82
N TYR A 149 -6.86 11.85 4.49
CA TYR A 149 -6.70 12.66 3.26
C TYR A 149 -5.34 13.36 3.15
N ARG A 150 -4.81 13.85 4.28
CA ARG A 150 -3.47 14.43 4.32
C ARG A 150 -2.39 13.39 3.96
N GLU A 151 -2.47 12.18 4.52
CA GLU A 151 -1.53 11.10 4.25
C GLU A 151 -1.61 10.65 2.78
N ILE A 152 -2.83 10.59 2.21
CA ILE A 152 -3.03 10.29 0.77
C ILE A 152 -2.38 11.37 -0.10
N GLY A 153 -2.56 12.64 0.27
CA GLY A 153 -1.89 13.76 -0.41
C GLY A 153 -0.37 13.62 -0.40
N GLU A 154 0.21 13.23 0.74
CA GLU A 154 1.65 12.97 0.88
C GLU A 154 2.12 11.78 0.02
N VAL A 155 1.31 10.71 -0.10
CA VAL A 155 1.61 9.54 -0.95
C VAL A 155 1.62 9.90 -2.42
N LEU A 156 0.60 10.63 -2.88
CA LEU A 156 0.37 10.91 -4.30
C LEU A 156 0.98 12.24 -4.78
N GLY A 157 1.50 13.06 -3.86
CA GLY A 157 2.07 14.38 -4.19
C GLY A 157 1.03 15.41 -4.61
N ILE A 158 -0.19 15.36 -4.06
CA ILE A 158 -1.30 16.28 -4.37
C ILE A 158 -1.86 16.95 -3.10
N ALA A 159 -2.55 18.08 -3.26
CA ALA A 159 -3.16 18.79 -2.15
C ALA A 159 -4.28 17.98 -1.47
N THR A 160 -4.44 18.14 -0.16
CA THR A 160 -5.47 17.44 0.63
C THR A 160 -6.89 17.75 0.15
N SER A 161 -7.16 18.99 -0.28
CA SER A 161 -8.45 19.38 -0.88
C SER A 161 -8.72 18.60 -2.18
N THR A 162 -7.71 18.47 -3.03
CA THR A 162 -7.79 17.68 -4.27
C THR A 162 -8.11 16.20 -3.98
N VAL A 163 -7.50 15.63 -2.92
CA VAL A 163 -7.81 14.25 -2.49
C VAL A 163 -9.28 14.12 -2.11
N ALA A 164 -9.83 15.07 -1.34
CA ALA A 164 -11.23 15.06 -0.92
C ALA A 164 -12.17 15.06 -2.14
N ASP A 165 -11.93 15.94 -3.10
CA ASP A 165 -12.73 16.05 -4.34
C ASP A 165 -12.65 14.76 -5.19
N ILE A 166 -11.46 14.17 -5.27
CA ILE A 166 -11.25 12.92 -6.04
C ILE A 166 -11.98 11.76 -5.37
N VAL A 167 -11.87 11.61 -4.05
CA VAL A 167 -12.54 10.53 -3.31
C VAL A 167 -14.05 10.68 -3.40
N ASP A 168 -14.60 11.89 -3.26
CA ASP A 168 -16.04 12.14 -3.37
C ASP A 168 -16.56 11.75 -4.76
N ARG A 169 -15.88 12.14 -5.83
CA ARG A 169 -16.22 11.72 -7.20
C ARG A 169 -16.14 10.22 -7.41
N ALA A 170 -15.10 9.58 -6.90
CA ALA A 170 -14.92 8.14 -7.00
C ALA A 170 -16.05 7.38 -6.30
N VAL A 171 -16.42 7.79 -5.08
CA VAL A 171 -17.52 7.20 -4.33
C VAL A 171 -18.86 7.36 -5.06
N LYS A 172 -19.16 8.55 -5.59
CA LYS A 172 -20.38 8.79 -6.38
C LYS A 172 -20.47 7.88 -7.59
N LYS A 173 -19.37 7.77 -8.37
CA LYS A 173 -19.31 6.85 -9.52
C LYS A 173 -19.53 5.38 -9.14
N LEU A 174 -18.98 4.95 -8.00
CA LEU A 174 -19.19 3.58 -7.52
C LEU A 174 -20.63 3.36 -7.05
N ALA A 175 -21.23 4.33 -6.34
CA ALA A 175 -22.61 4.23 -5.89
C ALA A 175 -23.57 4.10 -7.07
N GLU A 176 -23.37 4.89 -8.13
CA GLU A 176 -24.16 4.79 -9.36
C GLU A 176 -24.05 3.42 -10.05
N LYS A 177 -22.87 2.79 -10.02
CA LYS A 177 -22.61 1.49 -10.66
C LYS A 177 -23.00 0.28 -9.81
N CYS A 178 -22.99 0.44 -8.50
CA CYS A 178 -23.32 -0.64 -7.56
C CYS A 178 -24.78 -0.59 -7.08
N ASN A 179 -25.48 0.55 -7.25
CA ASN A 179 -26.92 0.71 -7.03
C ASN A 179 -27.67 0.30 -8.29
N VAL A 180 -27.80 -1.01 -8.50
CA VAL A 180 -28.78 -1.62 -9.38
C VAL A 180 -29.63 -2.56 -8.60
#